data_fb8e2422669d99e9883281c57fbcff49
#
_entry.id   fb8e2422669d99e9883281c57fbcff49
#
_cell.length_a   1.000
_cell.length_b   1.000
_cell.length_c   1.000
_cell.angle_alpha   90.00
_cell.angle_beta   90.00
_cell.angle_gamma   90.00
#
_symmetry.space_group_name_H-M   'P 1'
#
loop_
_entity.id
_entity.type
_entity.pdbx_description
1 polymer ?
#
loop_
_entity_poly.entity_id
_entity_poly.type
_entity_poly.pdbx_seq_one_letter_code
_entity_poly.pdbx_strand_id
1 'polypeptide(L)'
;MSRKYEKLVYKFQPEYNEAAAEGVGTDFVYSPQAYFRGASQIPGSQFNIGFQIFVKPFFLDRMPHKHAVDEYLIFLGGTFPNLFDFDAEISLCIGEEMEEYIITEPTIVRIPAGVQHCPLNFKKINKPVFFQAALMQGMFGGIYNGMALYYNGPGMCVYDKNKKCDACRACLREEWQPGK
;
A
#
# COMPACT_ATOMS: atom_id res chain seq x y z
N MET A 1 31.23 -20.93 3.46
CA MET A 1 30.86 -20.96 2.02
C MET A 1 29.50 -20.33 1.84
N SER A 2 29.35 -19.36 0.93
CA SER A 2 28.02 -18.81 0.62
C SER A 2 27.16 -19.87 -0.10
N ARG A 3 25.88 -19.93 0.24
CA ARG A 3 24.95 -20.87 -0.40
C ARG A 3 24.65 -20.38 -1.82
N LYS A 4 24.54 -21.31 -2.79
CA LYS A 4 24.30 -21.00 -4.21
C LYS A 4 23.07 -20.12 -4.45
N TYR A 5 22.03 -20.29 -3.67
CA TYR A 5 20.74 -19.60 -3.83
C TYR A 5 20.46 -18.57 -2.71
N GLU A 6 21.45 -18.19 -1.94
CA GLU A 6 21.30 -17.27 -0.81
C GLU A 6 20.68 -15.94 -1.22
N LYS A 7 21.00 -15.44 -2.42
CA LYS A 7 20.45 -14.20 -2.98
C LYS A 7 18.96 -14.25 -3.33
N LEU A 8 18.37 -15.45 -3.34
CA LEU A 8 16.93 -15.64 -3.59
C LEU A 8 16.11 -15.71 -2.30
N VAL A 9 16.77 -15.61 -1.15
CA VAL A 9 16.10 -15.72 0.15
C VAL A 9 16.21 -14.39 0.88
N TYR A 10 15.06 -13.76 1.10
CA TYR A 10 14.94 -12.53 1.88
C TYR A 10 14.28 -12.82 3.22
N LYS A 11 14.88 -12.32 4.30
CA LYS A 11 14.30 -12.37 5.64
C LYS A 11 13.64 -11.03 5.92
N PHE A 12 12.33 -11.03 6.10
CA PHE A 12 11.61 -9.83 6.47
C PHE A 12 12.24 -9.15 7.70
N GLN A 13 12.37 -7.86 7.60
CA GLN A 13 12.68 -7.02 8.76
C GLN A 13 11.40 -6.37 9.25
N PRO A 14 11.22 -6.21 10.56
CA PRO A 14 10.05 -5.52 11.10
C PRO A 14 10.12 -4.04 10.70
N GLU A 15 9.00 -3.51 10.18
CA GLU A 15 8.87 -2.10 9.82
C GLU A 15 7.87 -1.44 10.73
N TYR A 16 8.34 -0.43 11.43
CA TYR A 16 7.52 0.39 12.31
C TYR A 16 7.08 1.62 11.54
N ASN A 17 5.82 1.99 11.69
CA ASN A 17 5.29 3.16 10.99
C ASN A 17 5.93 4.44 11.56
N GLU A 18 6.76 5.11 10.77
CA GLU A 18 7.47 6.32 11.18
C GLU A 18 6.53 7.52 11.41
N ALA A 19 5.31 7.49 10.85
CA ALA A 19 4.29 8.49 11.16
C ALA A 19 3.97 8.57 12.66
N ALA A 20 4.23 7.52 13.43
CA ALA A 20 4.18 7.55 14.89
C ALA A 20 5.18 8.54 15.50
N ALA A 21 6.34 8.70 14.88
CA ALA A 21 7.37 9.62 15.33
C ALA A 21 6.99 11.10 15.08
N GLU A 22 6.09 11.37 14.13
CA GLU A 22 5.64 12.71 13.79
C GLU A 22 4.31 13.11 14.49
N GLY A 23 3.82 12.29 15.42
CA GLY A 23 2.60 12.56 16.18
C GLY A 23 1.30 12.31 15.41
N VAL A 24 1.36 11.79 14.20
CA VAL A 24 0.20 11.26 13.48
C VAL A 24 -0.15 9.92 14.11
N GLY A 25 -1.35 9.78 14.65
CA GLY A 25 -1.78 8.56 15.30
C GLY A 25 -1.63 7.35 14.38
N THR A 26 -0.89 6.35 14.83
CA THR A 26 -0.66 5.08 14.10
C THR A 26 -1.44 3.93 14.70
N ASP A 27 -2.40 4.28 15.54
CA ASP A 27 -3.22 3.32 16.26
C ASP A 27 -4.26 2.60 15.37
N PHE A 28 -4.31 2.96 14.08
CA PHE A 28 -5.19 2.31 13.09
C PHE A 28 -4.57 1.06 12.46
N VAL A 29 -3.27 0.81 12.65
CA VAL A 29 -2.55 -0.33 12.08
C VAL A 29 -1.68 -1.01 13.13
N TYR A 30 -1.65 -2.35 13.13
CA TYR A 30 -0.70 -3.06 13.97
C TYR A 30 0.73 -2.89 13.47
N SER A 31 1.65 -2.75 14.42
CA SER A 31 3.08 -2.59 14.17
C SER A 31 3.84 -3.68 14.95
N PRO A 32 4.93 -4.24 14.42
CA PRO A 32 5.52 -3.92 13.11
C PRO A 32 4.73 -4.50 11.93
N GLN A 33 4.93 -3.88 10.77
CA GLN A 33 4.44 -4.34 9.48
C GLN A 33 5.54 -5.10 8.75
N ALA A 34 5.19 -5.79 7.64
CA ALA A 34 6.16 -6.48 6.79
C ALA A 34 5.98 -6.05 5.33
N TYR A 35 7.10 -5.75 4.66
CA TYR A 35 7.10 -5.37 3.25
C TYR A 35 8.19 -6.13 2.49
N PHE A 36 7.82 -6.61 1.32
CA PHE A 36 8.77 -7.05 0.30
C PHE A 36 8.77 -6.02 -0.84
N ARG A 37 9.91 -5.32 -0.99
CA ARG A 37 10.08 -4.21 -1.94
C ARG A 37 10.80 -4.62 -3.22
N GLY A 38 10.59 -5.86 -3.64
CA GLY A 38 11.00 -6.36 -4.94
C GLY A 38 12.52 -6.34 -5.16
N ALA A 39 12.93 -5.73 -6.25
CA ALA A 39 14.31 -5.76 -6.73
C ALA A 39 15.34 -5.13 -5.77
N SER A 40 14.90 -4.25 -4.87
CA SER A 40 15.78 -3.68 -3.84
C SER A 40 16.22 -4.69 -2.77
N GLN A 41 15.45 -5.77 -2.60
CA GLN A 41 15.70 -6.80 -1.60
C GLN A 41 16.11 -8.13 -2.23
N ILE A 42 15.49 -8.51 -3.35
CA ILE A 42 15.92 -9.67 -4.17
C ILE A 42 16.17 -9.16 -5.59
N PRO A 43 17.43 -9.05 -6.03
CA PRO A 43 17.77 -8.57 -7.37
C PRO A 43 17.03 -9.35 -8.47
N GLY A 44 16.43 -8.63 -9.41
CA GLY A 44 15.67 -9.21 -10.52
C GLY A 44 14.21 -9.55 -10.19
N SER A 45 13.75 -9.37 -8.94
CA SER A 45 12.33 -9.55 -8.60
C SER A 45 11.47 -8.53 -9.35
N GLN A 46 10.35 -9.03 -9.92
CA GLN A 46 9.29 -8.23 -10.55
C GLN A 46 8.00 -8.33 -9.72
N PHE A 47 8.13 -8.31 -8.41
CA PHE A 47 7.02 -8.41 -7.47
C PHE A 47 7.35 -7.62 -6.20
N ASN A 48 6.37 -6.90 -5.67
CA ASN A 48 6.44 -6.32 -4.33
C ASN A 48 5.10 -6.47 -3.62
N ILE A 49 5.11 -6.53 -2.30
CA ILE A 49 3.91 -6.71 -1.49
C ILE A 49 4.09 -6.13 -0.09
N GLY A 50 3.05 -5.46 0.41
CA GLY A 50 2.92 -5.06 1.80
C GLY A 50 1.94 -5.94 2.56
N PHE A 51 2.25 -6.23 3.82
CA PHE A 51 1.40 -6.98 4.75
C PHE A 51 1.08 -6.08 5.95
N GLN A 52 -0.20 -5.74 6.11
CA GLN A 52 -0.67 -4.82 7.13
C GLN A 52 -1.92 -5.38 7.80
N ILE A 53 -2.10 -5.11 9.10
CA ILE A 53 -3.33 -5.44 9.81
C ILE A 53 -3.92 -4.13 10.34
N PHE A 54 -5.03 -3.71 9.74
CA PHE A 54 -5.75 -2.52 10.14
C PHE A 54 -6.78 -2.82 11.22
N VAL A 55 -6.86 -1.94 12.21
CA VAL A 55 -7.65 -2.16 13.43
C VAL A 55 -8.62 -1.03 13.74
N LYS A 56 -8.50 0.10 13.06
CA LYS A 56 -9.39 1.25 13.20
C LYS A 56 -9.70 1.87 11.84
N PRO A 57 -10.85 2.53 11.69
CA PRO A 57 -11.19 3.29 10.49
C PRO A 57 -10.13 4.33 10.16
N PHE A 58 -9.76 4.43 8.89
CA PHE A 58 -8.85 5.46 8.39
C PHE A 58 -8.89 5.53 6.87
N PHE A 59 -8.39 6.63 6.33
CA PHE A 59 -8.26 6.85 4.90
C PHE A 59 -6.84 6.45 4.45
N LEU A 60 -6.70 5.28 3.81
CA LEU A 60 -5.38 4.77 3.41
C LEU A 60 -4.80 5.56 2.24
N ASP A 61 -5.59 5.73 1.17
CA ASP A 61 -5.17 6.51 0.02
C ASP A 61 -6.32 7.41 -0.43
N ARG A 62 -6.04 8.72 -0.46
CA ARG A 62 -7.03 9.75 -0.81
C ARG A 62 -7.01 10.11 -2.28
N MET A 63 -5.95 9.71 -2.99
CA MET A 63 -5.70 10.19 -4.34
C MET A 63 -5.92 9.12 -5.39
N PRO A 64 -6.73 9.44 -6.41
CA PRO A 64 -6.77 8.61 -7.59
C PRO A 64 -5.39 8.54 -8.24
N HIS A 65 -4.98 7.31 -8.56
CA HIS A 65 -3.71 7.05 -9.22
C HIS A 65 -3.81 5.78 -10.07
N LYS A 66 -2.75 5.46 -10.80
CA LYS A 66 -2.67 4.26 -11.62
C LYS A 66 -1.25 3.71 -11.65
N HIS A 67 -1.13 2.43 -11.91
CA HIS A 67 0.16 1.75 -12.08
C HIS A 67 0.37 1.36 -13.55
N ALA A 68 1.64 1.24 -13.95
CA ALA A 68 2.01 0.71 -15.26
C ALA A 68 1.92 -0.84 -15.33
N VAL A 69 1.55 -1.47 -14.23
CA VAL A 69 1.45 -2.92 -14.05
C VAL A 69 0.18 -3.25 -13.28
N ASP A 70 -0.20 -4.51 -13.24
CA ASP A 70 -1.31 -4.97 -12.42
C ASP A 70 -0.99 -4.82 -10.93
N GLU A 71 -2.00 -4.39 -10.19
CA GLU A 71 -2.03 -4.41 -8.72
C GLU A 71 -3.12 -5.36 -8.23
N TYR A 72 -2.85 -5.98 -7.09
CA TYR A 72 -3.83 -6.80 -6.37
C TYR A 72 -3.99 -6.25 -4.96
N LEU A 73 -5.23 -5.89 -4.62
CA LEU A 73 -5.63 -5.50 -3.26
C LEU A 73 -6.37 -6.67 -2.63
N ILE A 74 -5.88 -7.17 -1.50
CA ILE A 74 -6.41 -8.35 -0.83
C ILE A 74 -6.88 -7.96 0.56
N PHE A 75 -8.13 -8.27 0.86
CA PHE A 75 -8.80 -7.94 2.12
C PHE A 75 -9.28 -9.25 2.76
N LEU A 76 -8.72 -9.60 3.91
CA LEU A 76 -9.06 -10.81 4.66
C LEU A 76 -9.30 -10.46 6.14
N GLY A 77 -9.91 -11.37 6.87
CA GLY A 77 -10.02 -11.25 8.31
C GLY A 77 -8.64 -11.30 8.99
N GLY A 78 -8.37 -10.33 9.86
CA GLY A 78 -7.10 -10.22 10.60
C GLY A 78 -7.12 -10.91 11.97
N THR A 79 -8.19 -11.64 12.30
CA THR A 79 -8.31 -12.42 13.54
C THR A 79 -7.97 -13.87 13.28
N PHE A 80 -6.69 -14.22 13.36
CA PHE A 80 -6.23 -15.57 13.13
C PHE A 80 -6.81 -16.57 14.15
N PRO A 81 -7.09 -17.83 13.77
CA PRO A 81 -6.71 -18.45 12.48
C PRO A 81 -7.77 -18.35 11.36
N ASN A 82 -8.88 -17.65 11.55
CA ASN A 82 -9.96 -17.61 10.58
C ASN A 82 -9.88 -16.37 9.68
N LEU A 83 -9.35 -16.51 8.47
CA LEU A 83 -9.25 -15.45 7.47
C LEU A 83 -10.60 -14.98 6.91
N PHE A 84 -11.68 -15.73 7.15
CA PHE A 84 -13.04 -15.38 6.73
C PHE A 84 -13.84 -14.68 7.85
N ASP A 85 -13.25 -14.52 9.04
CA ASP A 85 -13.85 -13.74 10.13
C ASP A 85 -13.67 -12.24 9.87
N PHE A 86 -14.48 -11.70 8.97
CA PHE A 86 -14.42 -10.34 8.45
C PHE A 86 -15.63 -9.53 8.91
N ASP A 87 -15.38 -8.39 9.56
CA ASP A 87 -16.40 -7.44 9.96
C ASP A 87 -15.86 -6.01 9.81
N ALA A 88 -15.90 -5.53 8.57
CA ALA A 88 -15.47 -4.20 8.18
C ALA A 88 -16.31 -3.69 7.00
N GLU A 89 -16.26 -2.38 6.77
CA GLU A 89 -16.77 -1.72 5.57
C GLU A 89 -15.65 -0.89 4.96
N ILE A 90 -15.27 -1.24 3.74
CA ILE A 90 -14.16 -0.60 3.01
C ILE A 90 -14.70 -0.12 1.68
N SER A 91 -14.42 1.14 1.34
CA SER A 91 -14.78 1.76 0.06
C SER A 91 -13.54 1.88 -0.81
N LEU A 92 -13.65 1.41 -2.05
CA LEU A 92 -12.65 1.53 -3.09
C LEU A 92 -13.29 2.10 -4.36
N CYS A 93 -12.74 3.19 -4.89
CA CYS A 93 -13.14 3.71 -6.19
C CYS A 93 -12.24 3.17 -7.30
N ILE A 94 -12.83 2.80 -8.44
CA ILE A 94 -12.12 2.26 -9.63
C ILE A 94 -12.64 2.95 -10.87
N GLY A 95 -11.75 3.15 -11.85
CA GLY A 95 -12.03 3.79 -13.12
C GLY A 95 -11.95 5.32 -13.06
N GLU A 96 -11.97 5.93 -14.22
CA GLU A 96 -12.03 7.39 -14.38
C GLU A 96 -13.39 7.94 -13.88
N GLU A 97 -14.42 7.08 -13.92
CA GLU A 97 -15.77 7.34 -13.44
C GLU A 97 -15.88 7.34 -11.92
N MET A 98 -14.81 6.91 -11.23
CA MET A 98 -14.77 6.80 -9.76
C MET A 98 -15.89 5.90 -9.22
N GLU A 99 -16.15 4.76 -9.89
CA GLU A 99 -17.16 3.81 -9.45
C GLU A 99 -16.79 3.23 -8.08
N GLU A 100 -17.68 3.43 -7.12
CA GLU A 100 -17.43 3.02 -5.72
C GLU A 100 -17.85 1.56 -5.49
N TYR A 101 -16.92 0.76 -5.00
CA TYR A 101 -17.15 -0.61 -4.54
C TYR A 101 -17.05 -0.68 -3.03
N ILE A 102 -18.08 -1.27 -2.40
CA ILE A 102 -18.12 -1.48 -0.95
C ILE A 102 -17.74 -2.94 -0.66
N ILE A 103 -16.68 -3.14 0.09
CA ILE A 103 -16.13 -4.42 0.47
C ILE A 103 -16.54 -4.70 1.91
N THR A 104 -17.34 -5.76 2.12
CA THR A 104 -17.85 -6.18 3.44
C THR A 104 -17.56 -7.64 3.76
N GLU A 105 -16.82 -8.34 2.88
CA GLU A 105 -16.43 -9.74 3.02
C GLU A 105 -15.01 -9.95 2.47
N PRO A 106 -14.36 -11.09 2.77
CA PRO A 106 -13.05 -11.42 2.23
C PRO A 106 -13.02 -11.31 0.72
N THR A 107 -12.19 -10.42 0.20
CA THR A 107 -12.21 -10.01 -1.21
C THR A 107 -10.80 -9.86 -1.75
N ILE A 108 -10.61 -10.19 -3.02
CA ILE A 108 -9.45 -9.80 -3.81
C ILE A 108 -9.91 -8.95 -4.98
N VAL A 109 -9.25 -7.81 -5.18
CA VAL A 109 -9.49 -6.91 -6.31
C VAL A 109 -8.24 -6.89 -7.18
N ARG A 110 -8.40 -7.15 -8.48
CA ARG A 110 -7.35 -6.92 -9.46
C ARG A 110 -7.59 -5.57 -10.13
N ILE A 111 -6.60 -4.71 -10.07
CA ILE A 111 -6.55 -3.44 -10.79
C ILE A 111 -5.60 -3.66 -11.99
N PRO A 112 -6.11 -3.70 -13.23
CA PRO A 112 -5.27 -3.86 -14.42
C PRO A 112 -4.34 -2.67 -14.61
N ALA A 113 -3.21 -2.89 -15.26
CA ALA A 113 -2.29 -1.84 -15.67
C ALA A 113 -3.03 -0.68 -16.38
N GLY A 114 -2.76 0.56 -15.96
CA GLY A 114 -3.34 1.77 -16.52
C GLY A 114 -4.75 2.12 -16.01
N VAL A 115 -5.41 1.26 -15.25
CA VAL A 115 -6.72 1.57 -14.65
C VAL A 115 -6.53 2.45 -13.42
N GLN A 116 -7.22 3.58 -13.41
CA GLN A 116 -7.25 4.48 -12.26
C GLN A 116 -8.01 3.84 -11.10
N HIS A 117 -7.51 4.02 -9.88
CA HIS A 117 -8.17 3.55 -8.66
C HIS A 117 -7.83 4.46 -7.48
N CYS A 118 -8.45 4.19 -6.34
CA CYS A 118 -8.52 5.08 -5.17
C CYS A 118 -9.42 6.30 -5.41
N PRO A 119 -10.01 6.88 -4.33
CA PRO A 119 -9.68 6.67 -2.91
C PRO A 119 -9.94 5.26 -2.39
N LEU A 120 -9.13 4.86 -1.40
CA LEU A 120 -9.33 3.65 -0.60
C LEU A 120 -9.54 4.04 0.87
N ASN A 121 -10.74 3.78 1.37
CA ASN A 121 -11.18 4.22 2.69
C ASN A 121 -11.71 3.06 3.53
N PHE A 122 -11.08 2.79 4.65
CA PHE A 122 -11.58 1.86 5.66
C PHE A 122 -12.60 2.58 6.53
N LYS A 123 -13.87 2.60 6.10
CA LYS A 123 -14.97 3.36 6.73
C LYS A 123 -15.33 2.83 8.12
N LYS A 124 -15.31 1.50 8.26
CA LYS A 124 -15.65 0.81 9.52
C LYS A 124 -14.77 -0.42 9.68
N ILE A 125 -14.24 -0.62 10.88
CA ILE A 125 -13.50 -1.82 11.27
C ILE A 125 -14.00 -2.24 12.65
N ASN A 126 -14.82 -3.30 12.69
CA ASN A 126 -15.25 -3.93 13.94
C ASN A 126 -14.30 -5.08 14.32
N LYS A 127 -13.72 -5.74 13.33
CA LYS A 127 -12.67 -6.76 13.48
C LYS A 127 -11.46 -6.39 12.64
N PRO A 128 -10.25 -6.72 13.08
CA PRO A 128 -9.03 -6.45 12.31
C PRO A 128 -9.12 -6.94 10.87
N VAL A 129 -8.61 -6.15 9.95
CA VAL A 129 -8.52 -6.49 8.51
C VAL A 129 -7.07 -6.75 8.16
N PHE A 130 -6.76 -7.97 7.69
CA PHE A 130 -5.48 -8.30 7.11
C PHE A 130 -5.48 -7.87 5.64
N PHE A 131 -4.74 -6.83 5.36
CA PHE A 131 -4.67 -6.17 4.06
C PHE A 131 -3.32 -6.40 3.40
N GLN A 132 -3.34 -6.67 2.10
CA GLN A 132 -2.14 -6.71 1.28
C GLN A 132 -2.37 -5.91 0.01
N ALA A 133 -1.36 -5.12 -0.37
CA ALA A 133 -1.24 -4.50 -1.69
C ALA A 133 -0.03 -5.09 -2.39
N ALA A 134 -0.24 -5.70 -3.54
CA ALA A 134 0.78 -6.38 -4.32
C ALA A 134 0.85 -5.83 -5.75
N LEU A 135 2.04 -5.39 -6.18
CA LEU A 135 2.29 -4.92 -7.53
C LEU A 135 3.25 -5.86 -8.27
N MET A 136 2.94 -6.10 -9.56
CA MET A 136 3.73 -6.97 -10.43
C MET A 136 4.92 -6.23 -11.05
N GLN A 137 5.69 -5.51 -10.21
CA GLN A 137 6.89 -4.78 -10.61
C GLN A 137 7.97 -4.83 -9.54
N GLY A 138 9.22 -4.57 -9.95
CA GLY A 138 10.38 -4.66 -9.07
C GLY A 138 10.55 -3.51 -8.07
N MET A 139 9.71 -2.48 -8.13
CA MET A 139 9.72 -1.36 -7.19
C MET A 139 8.28 -0.96 -6.88
N PHE A 140 8.03 -0.52 -5.65
CA PHE A 140 6.73 0.06 -5.31
C PHE A 140 6.62 1.47 -5.90
N GLY A 141 5.52 1.75 -6.59
CA GLY A 141 5.29 3.07 -7.16
C GLY A 141 4.05 3.12 -8.06
N GLY A 142 3.60 4.32 -8.36
CA GLY A 142 2.42 4.58 -9.19
C GLY A 142 2.57 5.82 -10.05
N ILE A 143 1.56 6.11 -10.84
CA ILE A 143 1.43 7.33 -11.65
C ILE A 143 0.34 8.20 -11.03
N TYR A 144 0.77 9.30 -10.42
CA TYR A 144 -0.06 10.29 -9.75
C TYR A 144 -0.05 11.58 -10.57
N ASN A 145 -1.19 12.04 -11.03
CA ASN A 145 -1.29 13.24 -11.88
C ASN A 145 -0.31 13.25 -13.07
N GLY A 146 -0.14 12.08 -13.72
CA GLY A 146 0.76 11.93 -14.87
C GLY A 146 2.25 11.81 -14.54
N MET A 147 2.64 11.86 -13.27
CA MET A 147 4.03 11.67 -12.84
C MET A 147 4.24 10.30 -12.20
N ALA A 148 5.29 9.59 -12.63
CA ALA A 148 5.67 8.33 -12.02
C ALA A 148 6.41 8.59 -10.70
N LEU A 149 5.94 7.95 -9.63
CA LEU A 149 6.53 7.98 -8.31
C LEU A 149 6.91 6.56 -7.88
N TYR A 150 8.13 6.39 -7.40
CA TYR A 150 8.64 5.11 -6.93
C TYR A 150 9.18 5.26 -5.50
N TYR A 151 8.93 4.26 -4.68
CA TYR A 151 9.29 4.26 -3.26
C TYR A 151 10.36 3.21 -2.98
N ASN A 152 11.42 3.60 -2.27
CA ASN A 152 12.55 2.73 -1.91
C ASN A 152 12.53 2.29 -0.46
N GLY A 153 11.55 2.70 0.30
CA GLY A 153 11.44 2.37 1.72
C GLY A 153 10.38 3.21 2.40
N PRO A 154 10.19 3.05 3.72
CA PRO A 154 9.21 3.83 4.47
C PRO A 154 9.48 5.32 4.28
N GLY A 155 8.53 6.03 3.70
CA GLY A 155 8.59 7.48 3.53
C GLY A 155 9.65 8.04 2.58
N MET A 156 10.41 7.20 1.86
CA MET A 156 11.41 7.68 0.90
C MET A 156 10.94 7.56 -0.54
N CYS A 157 10.60 8.68 -1.15
CA CYS A 157 10.46 8.80 -2.59
C CYS A 157 11.83 8.73 -3.26
N VAL A 158 12.04 7.81 -4.21
CA VAL A 158 13.32 7.64 -4.93
C VAL A 158 13.55 8.73 -5.95
N TYR A 159 12.55 9.54 -6.22
CA TYR A 159 12.55 10.45 -7.35
C TYR A 159 13.57 11.59 -7.24
N ASP A 160 13.83 12.11 -6.10
CA ASP A 160 14.96 12.98 -5.74
C ASP A 160 14.83 13.41 -4.27
N LYS A 161 15.74 12.96 -3.42
CA LYS A 161 15.73 13.34 -1.99
C LYS A 161 15.90 14.85 -1.76
N ASN A 162 16.32 15.61 -2.78
CA ASN A 162 16.62 17.03 -2.67
C ASN A 162 15.58 17.91 -3.37
N LYS A 163 14.67 17.36 -4.17
CA LYS A 163 13.59 18.12 -4.77
C LYS A 163 12.32 17.93 -3.98
N LYS A 164 11.83 19.00 -3.39
CA LYS A 164 10.42 19.14 -3.02
C LYS A 164 9.60 19.11 -4.32
N CYS A 165 9.32 17.94 -4.87
CA CYS A 165 8.43 17.87 -6.00
C CYS A 165 7.00 17.96 -5.47
N ASP A 166 6.12 18.60 -6.25
CA ASP A 166 4.70 18.69 -5.88
C ASP A 166 4.05 17.30 -5.75
N ALA A 167 4.61 16.33 -6.42
CA ALA A 167 4.24 14.92 -6.31
C ALA A 167 4.64 14.26 -4.98
N CYS A 168 5.73 14.68 -4.31
CA CYS A 168 6.05 14.21 -2.97
C CYS A 168 5.05 14.66 -1.91
N ARG A 169 4.30 15.73 -2.16
CA ARG A 169 3.19 16.15 -1.33
C ARG A 169 2.00 15.19 -1.45
N ALA A 170 1.86 14.52 -2.58
CA ALA A 170 0.83 13.53 -2.81
C ALA A 170 1.08 12.23 -2.07
N CYS A 171 2.32 11.96 -1.71
CA CYS A 171 2.69 10.63 -1.30
C CYS A 171 2.29 10.24 0.11
N LEU A 172 2.21 11.11 1.07
CA LEU A 172 1.86 10.75 2.46
C LEU A 172 1.87 11.97 3.42
N ARG A 173 2.08 13.18 2.93
CA ARG A 173 2.06 14.34 3.82
C ARG A 173 0.67 14.95 3.84
N GLU A 174 0.16 15.21 5.04
CA GLU A 174 -1.14 15.85 5.29
C GLU A 174 -1.33 17.22 4.63
N GLU A 175 -0.25 17.82 4.14
CA GLU A 175 -0.26 19.15 3.53
C GLU A 175 -0.62 19.14 2.04
N TRP A 176 -0.80 17.98 1.41
CA TRP A 176 -1.19 17.96 0.01
C TRP A 176 -2.67 18.31 -0.14
N GLN A 177 -2.93 19.46 -0.73
CA GLN A 177 -4.26 19.89 -1.14
C GLN A 177 -4.32 19.89 -2.67
N PRO A 178 -5.23 19.13 -3.30
CA PRO A 178 -5.42 19.17 -4.75
C PRO A 178 -5.77 20.60 -5.16
N GLY A 179 -5.02 21.17 -6.09
CA GLY A 179 -5.34 22.45 -6.72
C GLY A 179 -4.79 23.71 -6.04
N LYS A 180 -3.75 23.59 -5.19
CA LYS A 180 -2.94 24.73 -4.77
C LYS A 180 -1.53 24.65 -5.29
#